data_ed40748493e39761113a02ed8a237df4
#
_entry.id   ed40748493e39761113a02ed8a237df4
#
_cell.length_a   1.000
_cell.length_b   1.000
_cell.length_c   1.000
_cell.angle_alpha   90.00
_cell.angle_beta   90.00
_cell.angle_gamma   90.00
#
_symmetry.space_group_name_H-M   'P 1'
#
loop_
_entity.id
_entity.type
_entity.pdbx_description
1 polymer ?
#
loop_
_entity_poly.entity_id
_entity_poly.type
_entity_poly.pdbx_seq_one_letter_code
_entity_poly.pdbx_strand_id
1 'polypeptide(L)'
;MKVAVVFNEAYPEIKDAYETHIPKELGFKPYFAITEYDPINEYESIAAALRKGGIEAYILNVMDDLNIFIEDYQKNKPDVIFNLVEIFKDQPRLETAFTGLFELMEIAYTGAPPLALATCQNKTLTKRIVSAFGIRTPRFKFIDELKSSYKHGLHYPVIVKPAWEDASVGIENESIVMNHYDLIKRIEYVFSEYKQPVLLEEFIQGRELNVAVFGDKEPKALPISEIDFSKMPAHLYNIVSYQAKWDPFHEAYHKTIPICPAKLSNRQEKKPKRWQSHALRQWDVEIMHG
;
A
#
# COMPACT_ATOMS: atom_id res chain seq x y z
N MET A 1 24.10 -13.86 12.91
CA MET A 1 22.84 -13.08 12.85
C MET A 1 21.73 -14.02 12.45
N LYS A 2 20.66 -14.05 13.23
CA LYS A 2 19.47 -14.88 13.01
C LYS A 2 18.27 -13.98 12.74
N VAL A 3 17.54 -14.22 11.66
CA VAL A 3 16.41 -13.41 11.22
C VAL A 3 15.14 -14.27 11.17
N ALA A 4 14.06 -13.78 11.76
CA ALA A 4 12.72 -14.34 11.57
C ALA A 4 11.98 -13.50 10.53
N VAL A 5 11.55 -14.12 9.44
CA VAL A 5 10.62 -13.50 8.45
C VAL A 5 9.21 -13.76 8.96
N VAL A 6 8.60 -12.72 9.54
CA VAL A 6 7.31 -12.82 10.23
C VAL A 6 6.22 -12.27 9.33
N PHE A 7 5.16 -13.04 9.15
CA PHE A 7 3.99 -12.68 8.34
C PHE A 7 2.71 -13.19 8.99
N ASN A 8 1.57 -12.77 8.48
CA ASN A 8 0.25 -13.14 9.01
C ASN A 8 -0.66 -13.64 7.89
N GLU A 9 -0.80 -14.96 7.81
CA GLU A 9 -1.78 -15.65 6.97
C GLU A 9 -2.70 -16.45 7.87
N ALA A 10 -3.85 -15.87 8.22
CA ALA A 10 -4.76 -16.41 9.22
C ALA A 10 -5.36 -17.77 8.81
N TYR A 11 -5.51 -18.01 7.50
CA TYR A 11 -6.17 -19.19 6.95
C TYR A 11 -5.35 -19.84 5.83
N PRO A 12 -4.14 -20.38 6.14
CA PRO A 12 -3.25 -20.95 5.11
C PRO A 12 -3.85 -22.18 4.41
N GLU A 13 -4.90 -22.79 5.00
CA GLU A 13 -5.56 -23.98 4.44
C GLU A 13 -6.65 -23.64 3.41
N ILE A 14 -7.07 -22.38 3.29
CA ILE A 14 -8.05 -21.94 2.29
C ILE A 14 -7.38 -21.75 0.91
N LYS A 15 -6.37 -22.54 0.58
CA LYS A 15 -5.79 -22.55 -0.78
C LYS A 15 -6.85 -22.85 -1.85
N ASP A 16 -7.85 -23.65 -1.53
CA ASP A 16 -8.92 -24.06 -2.45
C ASP A 16 -9.89 -22.90 -2.83
N ALA A 17 -9.96 -21.84 -2.02
CA ALA A 17 -10.79 -20.67 -2.34
C ALA A 17 -10.15 -19.77 -3.42
N TYR A 18 -8.84 -19.90 -3.64
CA TYR A 18 -8.06 -19.22 -4.67
C TYR A 18 -7.69 -20.13 -5.83
N GLU A 19 -8.31 -21.31 -5.99
CA GLU A 19 -8.36 -21.95 -7.31
C GLU A 19 -9.07 -20.98 -8.27
N THR A 20 -8.33 -19.98 -8.67
CA THR A 20 -8.73 -19.04 -9.70
C THR A 20 -8.98 -19.84 -10.95
N HIS A 21 -10.25 -19.98 -11.27
CA HIS A 21 -10.67 -20.55 -12.52
C HIS A 21 -10.12 -19.66 -13.63
N ILE A 22 -8.92 -20.00 -14.13
CA ILE A 22 -8.30 -19.26 -15.23
C ILE A 22 -9.28 -19.31 -16.40
N PRO A 23 -9.86 -18.17 -16.82
CA PRO A 23 -10.78 -18.17 -17.94
C PRO A 23 -10.08 -18.76 -19.18
N LYS A 24 -10.76 -19.63 -19.93
CA LYS A 24 -10.20 -20.26 -21.13
C LYS A 24 -9.79 -19.24 -22.20
N GLU A 25 -10.44 -18.06 -22.20
CA GLU A 25 -10.14 -16.96 -23.11
C GLU A 25 -10.23 -15.64 -22.36
N LEU A 26 -9.17 -14.85 -22.45
CA LEU A 26 -9.17 -13.45 -22.04
C LEU A 26 -9.49 -12.61 -23.27
N GLY A 27 -10.36 -11.61 -23.12
CA GLY A 27 -10.70 -10.68 -24.20
C GLY A 27 -9.54 -9.75 -24.62
N PHE A 28 -8.34 -9.96 -24.06
CA PHE A 28 -7.15 -9.14 -24.31
C PHE A 28 -5.88 -10.00 -24.28
N LYS A 29 -4.76 -9.48 -24.82
CA LYS A 29 -3.45 -10.14 -24.73
C LYS A 29 -2.79 -9.81 -23.39
N PRO A 30 -2.49 -10.80 -22.54
CA PRO A 30 -1.77 -10.59 -21.28
C PRO A 30 -0.37 -10.01 -21.51
N TYR A 31 0.05 -9.10 -20.64
CA TYR A 31 1.41 -8.59 -20.60
C TYR A 31 2.25 -9.36 -19.57
N PHE A 32 1.65 -9.69 -18.42
CA PHE A 32 2.27 -10.51 -17.39
C PHE A 32 1.79 -11.96 -17.52
N ALA A 33 2.63 -12.90 -17.11
CA ALA A 33 2.21 -14.28 -16.95
C ALA A 33 1.17 -14.37 -15.82
N ILE A 34 0.10 -15.12 -16.05
CA ILE A 34 -0.89 -15.46 -15.02
C ILE A 34 -0.40 -16.75 -14.39
N THR A 35 0.12 -16.67 -13.18
CA THR A 35 0.60 -17.81 -12.40
C THR A 35 -0.21 -17.94 -11.13
N GLU A 36 -0.31 -19.16 -10.61
CA GLU A 36 -0.87 -19.37 -9.29
C GLU A 36 -0.03 -18.60 -8.26
N TYR A 37 -0.70 -17.87 -7.39
CA TYR A 37 -0.07 -17.12 -6.32
C TYR A 37 0.02 -18.00 -5.07
N ASP A 38 1.22 -18.26 -4.59
CA ASP A 38 1.46 -18.92 -3.31
C ASP A 38 2.23 -17.96 -2.38
N PRO A 39 1.55 -17.27 -1.46
CA PRO A 39 2.18 -16.30 -0.58
C PRO A 39 3.27 -16.91 0.29
N ILE A 40 3.13 -18.17 0.71
CA ILE A 40 4.14 -18.83 1.55
C ILE A 40 5.46 -19.00 0.80
N ASN A 41 5.40 -19.30 -0.49
CA ASN A 41 6.60 -19.37 -1.33
C ASN A 41 7.31 -18.02 -1.46
N GLU A 42 6.59 -16.91 -1.43
CA GLU A 42 7.20 -15.58 -1.42
C GLU A 42 7.97 -15.33 -0.12
N TYR A 43 7.38 -15.61 1.03
CA TYR A 43 8.04 -15.47 2.32
C TYR A 43 9.26 -16.39 2.44
N GLU A 44 9.15 -17.64 1.99
CA GLU A 44 10.27 -18.58 1.96
C GLU A 44 11.38 -18.12 1.00
N SER A 45 11.04 -17.50 -0.12
CA SER A 45 12.04 -16.96 -1.06
C SER A 45 12.89 -15.85 -0.41
N ILE A 46 12.29 -15.02 0.45
CA ILE A 46 12.99 -14.00 1.23
C ILE A 46 13.95 -14.67 2.22
N ALA A 47 13.47 -15.65 3.00
CA ALA A 47 14.30 -16.38 3.93
C ALA A 47 15.44 -17.13 3.21
N ALA A 48 15.18 -17.71 2.04
CA ALA A 48 16.20 -18.36 1.21
C ALA A 48 17.26 -17.37 0.70
N ALA A 49 16.84 -16.16 0.30
CA ALA A 49 17.77 -15.11 -0.12
C ALA A 49 18.69 -14.67 1.04
N LEU A 50 18.14 -14.52 2.24
CA LEU A 50 18.92 -14.22 3.45
C LEU A 50 19.92 -15.34 3.76
N ARG A 51 19.48 -16.61 3.71
CA ARG A 51 20.37 -17.77 3.92
C ARG A 51 21.49 -17.84 2.88
N LYS A 52 21.18 -17.53 1.61
CA LYS A 52 22.20 -17.43 0.55
C LYS A 52 23.22 -16.33 0.83
N GLY A 53 22.81 -15.25 1.51
CA GLY A 53 23.68 -14.18 2.00
C GLY A 53 24.47 -14.54 3.27
N GLY A 54 24.39 -15.77 3.77
CA GLY A 54 25.10 -16.21 4.99
C GLY A 54 24.40 -15.86 6.30
N ILE A 55 23.12 -15.48 6.25
CA ILE A 55 22.29 -15.13 7.41
C ILE A 55 21.46 -16.36 7.78
N GLU A 56 21.41 -16.73 9.05
CA GLU A 56 20.44 -17.72 9.53
C GLU A 56 19.05 -17.13 9.45
N ALA A 57 18.13 -17.71 8.66
CA ALA A 57 16.80 -17.18 8.50
C ALA A 57 15.73 -18.28 8.42
N TYR A 58 14.56 -17.99 8.97
CA TYR A 58 13.40 -18.85 8.94
C TYR A 58 12.12 -18.03 8.80
N ILE A 59 11.02 -18.67 8.40
CA ILE A 59 9.71 -18.04 8.29
C ILE A 59 8.87 -18.34 9.53
N LEU A 60 8.02 -17.40 9.93
CA LEU A 60 7.06 -17.53 11.01
C LEU A 60 5.73 -16.94 10.62
N ASN A 61 4.72 -17.79 10.49
CA ASN A 61 3.33 -17.34 10.34
C ASN A 61 2.69 -17.18 11.72
N VAL A 62 2.17 -15.99 12.03
CA VAL A 62 1.55 -15.70 13.32
C VAL A 62 0.05 -16.07 13.38
N MET A 63 -0.60 -16.38 12.25
CA MET A 63 -1.97 -16.91 12.17
C MET A 63 -2.98 -16.20 13.10
N ASP A 64 -2.96 -14.86 13.12
CA ASP A 64 -3.80 -14.02 14.00
C ASP A 64 -3.68 -14.31 15.52
N ASP A 65 -2.64 -15.03 15.92
CA ASP A 65 -2.37 -15.35 17.32
C ASP A 65 -1.01 -14.77 17.77
N LEU A 66 -1.07 -13.76 18.61
CA LEU A 66 0.12 -13.10 19.16
C LEU A 66 1.00 -14.06 19.99
N ASN A 67 0.42 -15.10 20.60
CA ASN A 67 1.19 -16.05 21.41
C ASN A 67 2.18 -16.82 20.56
N ILE A 68 1.85 -17.13 19.29
CA ILE A 68 2.77 -17.80 18.36
C ILE A 68 4.05 -16.98 18.22
N PHE A 69 3.92 -15.66 18.03
CA PHE A 69 5.09 -14.77 17.95
C PHE A 69 5.89 -14.75 19.25
N ILE A 70 5.21 -14.59 20.39
CA ILE A 70 5.88 -14.49 21.71
C ILE A 70 6.63 -15.77 22.05
N GLU A 71 6.01 -16.93 21.86
CA GLU A 71 6.61 -18.23 22.11
C GLU A 71 7.80 -18.51 21.20
N ASP A 72 7.68 -18.18 19.91
CA ASP A 72 8.79 -18.31 18.96
C ASP A 72 9.95 -17.40 19.35
N TYR A 73 9.68 -16.14 19.65
CA TYR A 73 10.72 -15.19 20.05
C TYR A 73 11.47 -15.65 21.32
N GLN A 74 10.76 -16.14 22.32
CA GLN A 74 11.38 -16.66 23.56
C GLN A 74 12.27 -17.88 23.29
N LYS A 75 11.85 -18.75 22.38
CA LYS A 75 12.55 -20.00 22.03
C LYS A 75 13.73 -19.75 21.10
N ASN A 76 13.52 -19.02 20.03
CA ASN A 76 14.46 -18.90 18.92
C ASN A 76 15.36 -17.69 19.02
N LYS A 77 14.94 -16.63 19.72
CA LYS A 77 15.69 -15.38 19.97
C LYS A 77 16.34 -14.82 18.70
N PRO A 78 15.57 -14.50 17.66
CA PRO A 78 16.13 -13.88 16.47
C PRO A 78 16.74 -12.51 16.81
N ASP A 79 17.83 -12.16 16.13
CA ASP A 79 18.49 -10.86 16.27
C ASP A 79 17.65 -9.75 15.62
N VAL A 80 16.90 -10.07 14.54
CA VAL A 80 16.10 -9.12 13.77
C VAL A 80 14.82 -9.80 13.29
N ILE A 81 13.70 -9.07 13.32
CA ILE A 81 12.45 -9.45 12.68
C ILE A 81 12.39 -8.82 11.30
N PHE A 82 12.30 -9.63 10.24
CA PHE A 82 11.89 -9.16 8.92
C PHE A 82 10.36 -9.13 8.91
N ASN A 83 9.78 -7.95 9.17
CA ASN A 83 8.35 -7.79 9.40
C ASN A 83 7.58 -7.65 8.09
N LEU A 84 6.63 -8.55 7.86
CA LEU A 84 5.69 -8.56 6.73
C LEU A 84 4.24 -8.68 7.22
N VAL A 85 3.98 -8.33 8.49
CA VAL A 85 2.63 -8.32 9.06
C VAL A 85 1.96 -6.99 8.71
N GLU A 86 1.14 -6.97 7.67
CA GLU A 86 0.41 -5.78 7.20
C GLU A 86 -1.03 -5.74 7.74
N ILE A 87 -1.60 -6.90 8.06
CA ILE A 87 -2.97 -7.06 8.56
C ILE A 87 -2.93 -8.03 9.73
N PHE A 88 -3.74 -7.77 10.77
CA PHE A 88 -3.92 -8.68 11.90
C PHE A 88 -5.41 -8.72 12.28
N LYS A 89 -6.02 -9.92 12.35
CA LYS A 89 -7.46 -10.12 12.58
C LYS A 89 -8.32 -9.32 11.60
N ASP A 90 -8.00 -9.39 10.31
CA ASP A 90 -8.67 -8.66 9.22
C ASP A 90 -8.73 -7.13 9.44
N GLN A 91 -7.81 -6.58 10.22
CA GLN A 91 -7.76 -5.16 10.52
C GLN A 91 -6.39 -4.56 10.19
N PRO A 92 -6.24 -3.81 9.09
CA PRO A 92 -4.98 -3.15 8.73
C PRO A 92 -4.42 -2.24 9.83
N ARG A 93 -5.29 -1.56 10.58
CA ARG A 93 -4.88 -0.69 11.71
C ARG A 93 -4.09 -1.41 12.81
N LEU A 94 -4.22 -2.74 12.92
CA LEU A 94 -3.50 -3.53 13.92
C LEU A 94 -2.04 -3.80 13.55
N GLU A 95 -1.63 -3.56 12.30
CA GLU A 95 -0.21 -3.50 11.91
C GLU A 95 0.59 -2.58 12.84
N THR A 96 0.07 -1.39 13.11
CA THR A 96 0.69 -0.43 14.04
C THR A 96 0.85 -0.99 15.45
N ALA A 97 -0.16 -1.71 15.96
CA ALA A 97 -0.10 -2.30 17.28
C ALA A 97 0.89 -3.48 17.33
N PHE A 98 0.93 -4.30 16.27
CA PHE A 98 1.87 -5.40 16.16
C PHE A 98 3.32 -4.90 16.07
N THR A 99 3.58 -3.87 15.29
CA THR A 99 4.90 -3.23 15.22
C THR A 99 5.26 -2.56 16.56
N GLY A 100 4.28 -1.97 17.27
CA GLY A 100 4.47 -1.44 18.61
C GLY A 100 4.92 -2.47 19.64
N LEU A 101 4.58 -3.75 19.45
CA LEU A 101 5.09 -4.82 20.29
C LEU A 101 6.61 -4.96 20.17
N PHE A 102 7.18 -4.81 18.98
CA PHE A 102 8.62 -4.86 18.78
C PHE A 102 9.33 -3.75 19.55
N GLU A 103 8.78 -2.52 19.52
CA GLU A 103 9.30 -1.40 20.30
C GLU A 103 9.27 -1.69 21.80
N LEU A 104 8.15 -2.21 22.32
CA LEU A 104 8.01 -2.57 23.75
C LEU A 104 8.97 -3.69 24.19
N MET A 105 9.31 -4.59 23.28
CA MET A 105 10.22 -5.72 23.54
C MET A 105 11.68 -5.39 23.18
N GLU A 106 11.97 -4.17 22.72
CA GLU A 106 13.29 -3.73 22.28
C GLU A 106 13.90 -4.64 21.19
N ILE A 107 13.05 -5.10 20.26
CA ILE A 107 13.44 -6.00 19.17
C ILE A 107 13.75 -5.17 17.93
N ALA A 108 14.91 -5.43 17.30
CA ALA A 108 15.21 -4.86 15.99
C ALA A 108 14.31 -5.49 14.91
N TYR A 109 13.76 -4.66 14.03
CA TYR A 109 12.86 -5.11 12.97
C TYR A 109 12.99 -4.29 11.68
N THR A 110 12.48 -4.83 10.57
CA THR A 110 12.37 -4.12 9.29
C THR A 110 11.00 -3.48 9.14
N GLY A 111 10.94 -2.31 8.50
CA GLY A 111 9.71 -1.57 8.26
C GLY A 111 9.69 -0.21 8.96
N ALA A 112 8.60 0.51 8.83
CA ALA A 112 8.43 1.82 9.44
C ALA A 112 7.99 1.70 10.91
N PRO A 113 8.35 2.67 11.78
CA PRO A 113 7.91 2.66 13.17
C PRO A 113 6.39 2.90 13.31
N PRO A 114 5.79 2.51 14.46
CA PRO A 114 4.34 2.54 14.66
C PRO A 114 3.69 3.88 14.33
N LEU A 115 4.31 5.00 14.71
CA LEU A 115 3.78 6.33 14.43
C LEU A 115 3.73 6.64 12.93
N ALA A 116 4.74 6.23 12.18
CA ALA A 116 4.76 6.41 10.73
C ALA A 116 3.68 5.56 10.05
N LEU A 117 3.54 4.29 10.43
CA LEU A 117 2.48 3.40 9.94
C LEU A 117 1.09 3.99 10.21
N ALA A 118 0.80 4.35 11.47
CA ALA A 118 -0.48 4.96 11.85
C ALA A 118 -0.79 6.24 11.05
N THR A 119 0.25 7.04 10.81
CA THR A 119 0.10 8.28 10.03
C THR A 119 -0.19 7.97 8.56
N CYS A 120 0.56 7.05 7.95
CA CYS A 120 0.41 6.72 6.54
C CYS A 120 -0.91 6.02 6.23
N GLN A 121 -1.39 5.15 7.12
CA GLN A 121 -2.70 4.50 6.99
C GLN A 121 -3.85 5.51 7.03
N ASN A 122 -3.71 6.63 7.74
CA ASN A 122 -4.72 7.67 7.79
C ASN A 122 -4.46 8.74 6.70
N LYS A 123 -5.02 8.51 5.50
CA LYS A 123 -4.86 9.41 4.35
C LYS A 123 -5.17 10.87 4.66
N THR A 124 -6.19 11.14 5.48
CA THR A 124 -6.57 12.50 5.86
C THR A 124 -5.53 13.17 6.75
N LEU A 125 -4.98 12.43 7.72
CA LEU A 125 -3.92 12.90 8.59
C LEU A 125 -2.64 13.18 7.78
N THR A 126 -2.23 12.22 6.95
CA THR A 126 -1.09 12.38 6.03
C THR A 126 -1.22 13.65 5.19
N LYS A 127 -2.38 13.87 4.56
CA LYS A 127 -2.62 15.07 3.75
C LYS A 127 -2.52 16.36 4.54
N ARG A 128 -3.05 16.40 5.77
CA ARG A 128 -2.95 17.56 6.65
C ARG A 128 -1.50 17.85 7.02
N ILE A 129 -0.74 16.81 7.37
CA ILE A 129 0.67 16.95 7.73
C ILE A 129 1.49 17.45 6.54
N VAL A 130 1.43 16.79 5.38
CA VAL A 130 2.22 17.22 4.21
C VAL A 130 1.83 18.63 3.74
N SER A 131 0.55 19.00 3.87
CA SER A 131 0.08 20.37 3.55
C SER A 131 0.66 21.41 4.51
N ALA A 132 0.77 21.09 5.81
CA ALA A 132 1.38 21.99 6.81
C ALA A 132 2.86 22.26 6.50
N PHE A 133 3.54 21.31 5.85
CA PHE A 133 4.91 21.49 5.35
C PHE A 133 4.99 22.12 3.95
N GLY A 134 3.90 22.66 3.42
CA GLY A 134 3.88 23.31 2.12
C GLY A 134 4.00 22.36 0.93
N ILE A 135 3.85 21.05 1.15
CA ILE A 135 3.83 20.04 0.09
C ILE A 135 2.45 20.05 -0.55
N ARG A 136 2.39 20.19 -1.86
CA ARG A 136 1.14 20.19 -2.60
C ARG A 136 0.50 18.81 -2.58
N THR A 137 -0.77 18.76 -2.21
CA THR A 137 -1.63 17.58 -2.31
C THR A 137 -2.96 18.00 -2.95
N PRO A 138 -3.68 17.11 -3.65
CA PRO A 138 -5.00 17.43 -4.19
C PRO A 138 -5.91 18.02 -3.11
N ARG A 139 -6.75 18.99 -3.45
CA ARG A 139 -7.77 19.49 -2.52
C ARG A 139 -8.69 18.34 -2.14
N PHE A 140 -9.10 18.29 -0.88
CA PHE A 140 -9.85 17.16 -0.36
C PHE A 140 -10.92 17.57 0.65
N LYS A 141 -11.86 16.67 0.86
CA LYS A 141 -12.89 16.73 1.89
C LYS A 141 -12.99 15.39 2.57
N PHE A 142 -13.03 15.37 3.89
CA PHE A 142 -13.34 14.18 4.69
C PHE A 142 -14.84 14.14 4.95
N ILE A 143 -15.45 12.98 4.77
CA ILE A 143 -16.88 12.74 4.94
C ILE A 143 -17.03 11.55 5.88
N ASP A 144 -17.55 11.80 7.06
CA ASP A 144 -17.72 10.83 8.15
C ASP A 144 -19.19 10.46 8.41
N GLU A 145 -20.13 11.11 7.72
CA GLU A 145 -21.54 10.84 7.83
C GLU A 145 -22.20 10.76 6.46
N LEU A 146 -23.17 9.84 6.30
CA LEU A 146 -24.04 9.79 5.13
C LEU A 146 -25.05 10.94 5.16
N LYS A 147 -25.13 11.68 4.03
CA LYS A 147 -26.07 12.78 3.82
C LYS A 147 -26.66 12.68 2.43
N SER A 148 -27.88 13.18 2.26
CA SER A 148 -28.54 13.25 0.94
C SER A 148 -27.84 14.23 -0.02
N SER A 149 -26.98 15.11 0.47
CA SER A 149 -26.22 16.07 -0.34
C SER A 149 -24.98 16.54 0.39
N TYR A 150 -23.92 16.81 -0.38
CA TYR A 150 -22.64 17.31 0.12
C TYR A 150 -22.21 18.58 -0.58
N LYS A 151 -21.96 19.63 0.19
CA LYS A 151 -21.26 20.83 -0.27
C LYS A 151 -19.77 20.64 -0.01
N HIS A 152 -19.05 20.12 -1.00
CA HIS A 152 -17.61 19.77 -0.82
C HIS A 152 -16.65 20.86 -1.31
N GLY A 153 -17.08 21.75 -2.21
CA GLY A 153 -16.26 22.86 -2.73
C GLY A 153 -15.05 22.43 -3.58
N LEU A 154 -15.04 21.18 -4.06
CA LEU A 154 -14.03 20.64 -4.97
C LEU A 154 -14.52 20.72 -6.41
N HIS A 155 -13.57 20.70 -7.37
CA HIS A 155 -13.89 20.66 -8.79
C HIS A 155 -13.95 19.22 -9.30
N TYR A 156 -14.94 18.91 -10.10
CA TYR A 156 -15.00 17.63 -10.80
C TYR A 156 -13.95 17.56 -11.94
N PRO A 157 -13.42 16.39 -12.28
CA PRO A 157 -13.69 15.10 -11.65
C PRO A 157 -13.10 15.00 -10.23
N VAL A 158 -13.77 14.24 -9.37
CA VAL A 158 -13.27 13.92 -8.05
C VAL A 158 -13.12 12.41 -7.90
N ILE A 159 -12.22 11.97 -7.05
CA ILE A 159 -12.04 10.56 -6.70
C ILE A 159 -12.53 10.32 -5.27
N VAL A 160 -13.32 9.27 -5.09
CA VAL A 160 -13.93 8.84 -3.83
C VAL A 160 -13.16 7.63 -3.32
N LYS A 161 -12.58 7.73 -2.13
CA LYS A 161 -11.73 6.68 -1.56
C LYS A 161 -12.17 6.33 -0.13
N PRO A 162 -12.09 5.06 0.28
CA PRO A 162 -12.10 4.75 1.71
C PRO A 162 -10.95 5.47 2.42
N ALA A 163 -11.23 6.03 3.60
CA ALA A 163 -10.25 6.91 4.27
C ALA A 163 -9.08 6.15 4.89
N TRP A 164 -9.27 4.88 5.25
CA TRP A 164 -8.33 4.08 6.05
C TRP A 164 -7.81 2.82 5.34
N GLU A 165 -8.22 2.56 4.11
CA GLU A 165 -7.69 1.48 3.30
C GLU A 165 -6.40 1.88 2.59
N ASP A 166 -5.58 0.91 2.23
CA ASP A 166 -4.40 1.06 1.40
C ASP A 166 -4.45 0.14 0.17
N ALA A 167 -3.32 -0.10 -0.47
CA ALA A 167 -3.14 -1.05 -1.57
C ALA A 167 -4.22 -1.03 -2.65
N SER A 168 -4.86 0.12 -2.89
CA SER A 168 -5.98 0.33 -3.82
C SER A 168 -7.30 -0.34 -3.41
N VAL A 169 -7.44 -0.84 -2.19
CA VAL A 169 -8.72 -1.37 -1.70
C VAL A 169 -9.78 -0.27 -1.79
N GLY A 170 -10.91 -0.58 -2.43
CA GLY A 170 -12.00 0.37 -2.68
C GLY A 170 -11.72 1.43 -3.74
N ILE A 171 -10.65 1.28 -4.52
CA ILE A 171 -10.34 2.13 -5.67
C ILE A 171 -10.62 1.37 -6.96
N GLU A 172 -11.65 1.80 -7.64
CA GLU A 172 -12.13 1.22 -8.90
C GLU A 172 -12.30 2.31 -9.94
N ASN A 173 -12.65 1.95 -11.17
CA ASN A 173 -12.91 2.92 -12.22
C ASN A 173 -14.04 3.90 -11.82
N GLU A 174 -15.07 3.38 -11.14
CA GLU A 174 -16.23 4.11 -10.62
C GLU A 174 -15.89 5.02 -9.43
N SER A 175 -14.69 4.91 -8.89
CA SER A 175 -14.22 5.83 -7.84
C SER A 175 -14.04 7.25 -8.36
N ILE A 176 -13.86 7.42 -9.69
CA ILE A 176 -13.77 8.73 -10.32
C ILE A 176 -15.17 9.15 -10.78
N VAL A 177 -15.67 10.23 -10.22
CA VAL A 177 -17.01 10.71 -10.49
C VAL A 177 -16.99 12.11 -11.09
N MET A 178 -17.93 12.35 -12.01
CA MET A 178 -17.98 13.56 -12.83
C MET A 178 -19.08 14.53 -12.39
N ASN A 179 -20.00 14.10 -11.53
CA ASN A 179 -21.16 14.85 -11.11
C ASN A 179 -21.65 14.45 -9.71
N HIS A 180 -22.59 15.23 -9.18
CA HIS A 180 -23.10 15.05 -7.83
C HIS A 180 -23.89 13.74 -7.62
N TYR A 181 -24.60 13.28 -8.63
CA TYR A 181 -25.40 12.06 -8.54
C TYR A 181 -24.50 10.83 -8.37
N ASP A 182 -23.47 10.70 -9.20
CA ASP A 182 -22.50 9.60 -9.10
C ASP A 182 -21.69 9.70 -7.80
N LEU A 183 -21.41 10.93 -7.34
CA LEU A 183 -20.74 11.17 -6.06
C LEU A 183 -21.52 10.57 -4.90
N ILE A 184 -22.83 10.84 -4.79
CA ILE A 184 -23.66 10.31 -3.71
C ILE A 184 -23.64 8.77 -3.72
N LYS A 185 -23.89 8.18 -4.87
CA LYS A 185 -23.87 6.71 -5.03
C LYS A 185 -22.54 6.11 -4.60
N ARG A 186 -21.42 6.72 -5.01
CA ARG A 186 -20.09 6.19 -4.67
C ARG A 186 -19.77 6.36 -3.18
N ILE A 187 -20.21 7.46 -2.55
CA ILE A 187 -20.09 7.63 -1.10
C ILE A 187 -20.90 6.56 -0.36
N GLU A 188 -22.17 6.36 -0.75
CA GLU A 188 -23.05 5.32 -0.18
C GLU A 188 -22.41 3.93 -0.29
N TYR A 189 -21.84 3.60 -1.45
CA TYR A 189 -21.12 2.34 -1.66
C TYR A 189 -19.97 2.18 -0.66
N VAL A 190 -19.11 3.18 -0.50
CA VAL A 190 -17.98 3.09 0.44
C VAL A 190 -18.43 2.91 1.88
N PHE A 191 -19.48 3.64 2.29
CA PHE A 191 -20.03 3.47 3.64
C PHE A 191 -20.67 2.10 3.86
N SER A 192 -21.34 1.52 2.85
CA SER A 192 -22.00 0.21 2.99
C SER A 192 -21.00 -0.94 2.99
N GLU A 193 -20.03 -0.91 2.07
CA GLU A 193 -19.08 -2.01 1.88
C GLU A 193 -17.94 -1.96 2.88
N TYR A 194 -17.32 -0.78 3.03
CA TYR A 194 -16.11 -0.63 3.86
C TYR A 194 -16.39 -0.17 5.28
N LYS A 195 -17.62 0.28 5.59
CA LYS A 195 -18.05 0.73 6.93
C LYS A 195 -17.10 1.76 7.55
N GLN A 196 -16.59 2.66 6.74
CA GLN A 196 -15.63 3.67 7.14
C GLN A 196 -15.90 5.01 6.44
N PRO A 197 -15.31 6.12 6.94
CA PRO A 197 -15.40 7.42 6.30
C PRO A 197 -14.81 7.44 4.89
N VAL A 198 -15.19 8.48 4.15
CA VAL A 198 -14.73 8.73 2.78
C VAL A 198 -13.75 9.88 2.76
N LEU A 199 -12.66 9.70 2.03
CA LEU A 199 -11.82 10.77 1.52
C LEU A 199 -12.24 11.11 0.09
N LEU A 200 -12.74 12.31 -0.11
CA LEU A 200 -13.05 12.87 -1.41
C LEU A 200 -11.91 13.79 -1.85
N GLU A 201 -11.36 13.59 -3.04
CA GLU A 201 -10.23 14.38 -3.57
C GLU A 201 -10.51 14.87 -4.98
N GLU A 202 -9.99 16.05 -5.36
CA GLU A 202 -9.91 16.45 -6.76
C GLU A 202 -9.02 15.44 -7.51
N PHE A 203 -9.52 14.86 -8.57
CA PHE A 203 -8.76 13.90 -9.37
C PHE A 203 -7.73 14.64 -10.24
N ILE A 204 -6.48 14.27 -10.09
CA ILE A 204 -5.39 14.85 -10.88
C ILE A 204 -5.03 13.88 -12.00
N GLN A 205 -5.40 14.22 -13.22
CA GLN A 205 -4.96 13.48 -14.38
C GLN A 205 -3.50 13.78 -14.68
N GLY A 206 -2.69 12.74 -14.88
CA GLY A 206 -1.28 12.90 -15.16
C GLY A 206 -0.49 11.60 -15.09
N ARG A 207 0.83 11.75 -15.01
CA ARG A 207 1.77 10.64 -14.83
C ARG A 207 1.78 10.22 -13.36
N GLU A 208 1.80 8.94 -13.12
CA GLU A 208 1.95 8.38 -11.77
C GLU A 208 3.41 7.98 -11.54
N LEU A 209 4.05 8.68 -10.62
CA LEU A 209 5.45 8.50 -10.28
C LEU A 209 5.58 8.01 -8.85
N ASN A 210 6.40 6.97 -8.65
CA ASN A 210 6.73 6.46 -7.33
C ASN A 210 8.19 6.76 -7.02
N VAL A 211 8.45 7.33 -5.86
CA VAL A 211 9.79 7.66 -5.39
C VAL A 211 10.02 6.99 -4.05
N ALA A 212 10.74 5.89 -4.06
CA ALA A 212 11.16 5.24 -2.83
C ALA A 212 12.31 6.03 -2.19
N VAL A 213 12.32 6.06 -0.87
CA VAL A 213 13.38 6.67 -0.07
C VAL A 213 13.94 5.63 0.87
N PHE A 214 15.26 5.54 0.92
CA PHE A 214 15.97 4.58 1.73
C PHE A 214 16.98 5.28 2.64
N GLY A 215 17.08 4.82 3.89
CA GLY A 215 18.01 5.33 4.89
C GLY A 215 17.29 6.03 6.03
N ASP A 216 18.00 6.15 7.15
CA ASP A 216 17.56 6.76 8.40
C ASP A 216 18.05 8.21 8.50
N LYS A 217 19.25 8.42 9.06
CA LYS A 217 19.81 9.78 9.33
C LYS A 217 20.06 10.58 8.06
N GLU A 218 20.40 9.91 6.96
CA GLU A 218 20.64 10.52 5.66
C GLU A 218 19.78 9.83 4.59
N PRO A 219 18.47 10.11 4.54
CA PRO A 219 17.58 9.45 3.59
C PRO A 219 17.94 9.79 2.14
N LYS A 220 18.01 8.78 1.29
CA LYS A 220 18.33 8.88 -0.13
C LYS A 220 17.14 8.47 -0.98
N ALA A 221 16.73 9.34 -1.90
CA ALA A 221 15.73 8.98 -2.89
C ALA A 221 16.35 7.99 -3.91
N LEU A 222 15.69 6.85 -4.08
CA LEU A 222 16.03 5.87 -5.10
C LEU A 222 15.59 6.35 -6.50
N PRO A 223 15.97 5.64 -7.59
CA PRO A 223 15.49 5.96 -8.92
C PRO A 223 13.97 6.04 -8.96
N ILE A 224 13.45 7.09 -9.60
CA ILE A 224 12.00 7.28 -9.72
C ILE A 224 11.44 6.22 -10.66
N SER A 225 10.39 5.54 -10.25
CA SER A 225 9.60 4.67 -11.12
C SER A 225 8.30 5.35 -11.56
N GLU A 226 7.71 4.85 -12.62
CA GLU A 226 6.49 5.35 -13.23
C GLU A 226 5.58 4.18 -13.54
N ILE A 227 4.28 4.37 -13.37
CA ILE A 227 3.28 3.50 -13.96
C ILE A 227 2.89 4.09 -15.33
N ASP A 228 3.24 3.36 -16.40
CA ASP A 228 2.88 3.74 -17.76
C ASP A 228 1.47 3.31 -18.10
N PHE A 229 0.59 4.29 -18.27
CA PHE A 229 -0.81 4.10 -18.69
C PHE A 229 -1.03 4.27 -20.19
N SER A 230 0.03 4.37 -21.01
CA SER A 230 -0.08 4.64 -22.45
C SER A 230 -0.91 3.60 -23.21
N LYS A 231 -1.04 2.40 -22.65
CA LYS A 231 -1.85 1.29 -23.21
C LYS A 231 -3.17 1.07 -22.49
N MET A 232 -3.54 1.97 -21.54
CA MET A 232 -4.82 1.86 -20.85
C MET A 232 -5.97 2.08 -21.83
N PRO A 233 -7.01 1.22 -21.83
CA PRO A 233 -8.18 1.41 -22.68
C PRO A 233 -8.91 2.71 -22.40
N ALA A 234 -9.50 3.32 -23.41
CA ALA A 234 -10.16 4.63 -23.31
C ALA A 234 -11.38 4.65 -22.35
N HIS A 235 -11.95 3.48 -22.02
CA HIS A 235 -13.05 3.37 -21.07
C HIS A 235 -12.61 3.27 -19.62
N LEU A 236 -11.29 3.14 -19.38
CA LEU A 236 -10.68 3.08 -18.04
C LEU A 236 -9.90 4.36 -17.75
N TYR A 237 -9.96 4.82 -16.53
CA TYR A 237 -9.12 5.93 -16.07
C TYR A 237 -7.68 5.48 -15.84
N ASN A 238 -6.74 6.41 -16.02
CA ASN A 238 -5.33 6.20 -15.71
C ASN A 238 -5.10 6.24 -14.20
N ILE A 239 -5.44 5.14 -13.54
CA ILE A 239 -5.26 4.92 -12.11
C ILE A 239 -4.80 3.49 -11.84
N VAL A 240 -4.08 3.29 -10.76
CA VAL A 240 -3.82 1.95 -10.23
C VAL A 240 -5.01 1.56 -9.35
N SER A 241 -6.04 1.01 -9.99
CA SER A 241 -7.24 0.50 -9.31
C SER A 241 -6.95 -0.81 -8.57
N TYR A 242 -7.93 -1.31 -7.80
CA TYR A 242 -7.87 -2.63 -7.19
C TYR A 242 -7.63 -3.71 -8.25
N GLN A 243 -8.40 -3.68 -9.33
CA GLN A 243 -8.25 -4.61 -10.44
C GLN A 243 -6.87 -4.53 -11.12
N ALA A 244 -6.30 -3.31 -11.20
CA ALA A 244 -4.97 -3.11 -11.77
C ALA A 244 -3.84 -3.71 -10.91
N LYS A 245 -4.08 -3.91 -9.62
CA LYS A 245 -3.11 -4.49 -8.68
C LYS A 245 -3.31 -5.99 -8.44
N TRP A 246 -4.56 -6.41 -8.31
CA TRP A 246 -4.90 -7.68 -7.67
C TRP A 246 -5.69 -8.65 -8.55
N ASP A 247 -6.21 -8.19 -9.70
CA ASP A 247 -6.99 -9.04 -10.59
C ASP A 247 -6.23 -9.36 -11.88
N PRO A 248 -5.49 -10.48 -11.95
CA PRO A 248 -4.73 -10.86 -13.12
C PRO A 248 -5.62 -11.20 -14.34
N PHE A 249 -6.93 -11.30 -14.18
CA PHE A 249 -7.88 -11.53 -15.26
C PHE A 249 -8.49 -10.25 -15.81
N HIS A 250 -8.23 -9.12 -15.15
CA HIS A 250 -8.70 -7.80 -15.60
C HIS A 250 -7.65 -7.12 -16.50
N GLU A 251 -8.10 -6.50 -17.60
CA GLU A 251 -7.18 -5.87 -18.54
C GLU A 251 -6.33 -4.74 -17.92
N ALA A 252 -6.84 -4.01 -16.93
CA ALA A 252 -6.09 -2.97 -16.23
C ALA A 252 -4.80 -3.51 -15.59
N TYR A 253 -4.79 -4.74 -15.07
CA TYR A 253 -3.61 -5.39 -14.52
C TYR A 253 -2.46 -5.46 -15.54
N HIS A 254 -2.81 -5.76 -16.81
CA HIS A 254 -1.85 -5.90 -17.90
C HIS A 254 -1.56 -4.58 -18.65
N LYS A 255 -2.20 -3.48 -18.25
CA LYS A 255 -2.02 -2.16 -18.88
C LYS A 255 -1.40 -1.12 -17.93
N THR A 256 -1.16 -1.47 -16.69
CA THR A 256 -0.40 -0.69 -15.70
C THR A 256 1.04 -1.19 -15.68
N ILE A 257 1.89 -0.65 -16.57
CA ILE A 257 3.24 -1.18 -16.79
C ILE A 257 4.26 -0.38 -15.98
N PRO A 258 4.97 -1.00 -15.02
CA PRO A 258 6.00 -0.32 -14.26
C PRO A 258 7.25 -0.06 -15.12
N ILE A 259 7.76 1.16 -15.07
CA ILE A 259 9.00 1.58 -15.74
C ILE A 259 9.94 2.17 -14.68
N CYS A 260 11.15 1.64 -14.59
CA CYS A 260 12.19 2.18 -13.72
C CYS A 260 13.57 2.11 -14.43
N PRO A 261 14.32 3.21 -14.50
CA PRO A 261 13.95 4.56 -14.10
C PRO A 261 12.92 5.20 -15.06
N ALA A 262 12.07 6.07 -14.51
CA ALA A 262 11.12 6.86 -15.30
C ALA A 262 11.87 7.83 -16.24
N LYS A 263 11.35 8.02 -17.45
CA LYS A 263 11.91 9.00 -18.40
C LYS A 263 11.48 10.42 -18.00
N LEU A 264 12.31 11.11 -17.26
CA LEU A 264 12.07 12.45 -16.73
C LEU A 264 13.10 13.44 -17.24
N SER A 265 12.70 14.69 -17.41
CA SER A 265 13.65 15.78 -17.57
C SER A 265 14.31 16.10 -16.22
N ASN A 266 15.52 16.67 -16.23
CA ASN A 266 16.25 17.07 -15.03
C ASN A 266 15.41 17.93 -14.05
N ARG A 267 14.49 18.76 -14.58
CA ARG A 267 13.60 19.60 -13.79
C ARG A 267 12.49 18.78 -13.12
N GLN A 268 11.97 17.79 -13.80
CA GLN A 268 10.92 16.89 -13.27
C GLN A 268 11.49 15.96 -12.21
N GLU A 269 12.71 15.47 -12.39
CA GLU A 269 13.36 14.55 -11.45
C GLU A 269 13.70 15.22 -10.09
N LYS A 270 14.16 16.48 -10.12
CA LYS A 270 14.60 17.19 -8.91
C LYS A 270 13.45 17.50 -7.94
N LYS A 271 12.24 17.74 -8.42
CA LYS A 271 11.11 18.15 -7.58
C LYS A 271 10.62 17.05 -6.61
N PRO A 272 10.28 15.85 -7.09
CA PRO A 272 9.82 14.75 -6.21
C PRO A 272 10.87 14.37 -5.16
N LYS A 273 12.13 14.20 -5.57
CA LYS A 273 13.24 13.85 -4.68
C LYS A 273 13.42 14.88 -3.55
N ARG A 274 13.29 16.17 -3.85
CA ARG A 274 13.42 17.25 -2.87
C ARG A 274 12.28 17.21 -1.84
N TRP A 275 11.05 16.99 -2.25
CA TRP A 275 9.91 16.98 -1.36
C TRP A 275 9.91 15.79 -0.41
N GLN A 276 10.27 14.61 -0.89
CA GLN A 276 10.37 13.43 -0.04
C GLN A 276 11.48 13.55 0.98
N SER A 277 12.68 13.99 0.57
CA SER A 277 13.77 14.21 1.52
C SER A 277 13.42 15.28 2.58
N HIS A 278 12.59 16.26 2.21
CA HIS A 278 12.14 17.28 3.13
C HIS A 278 11.09 16.74 4.11
N ALA A 279 10.10 16.00 3.63
CA ALA A 279 9.09 15.36 4.46
C ALA A 279 9.71 14.41 5.49
N LEU A 280 10.63 13.56 5.07
CA LEU A 280 11.30 12.60 5.96
C LEU A 280 12.14 13.27 7.06
N ARG A 281 12.88 14.33 6.72
CA ARG A 281 13.70 15.06 7.73
C ARG A 281 12.87 15.75 8.82
N GLN A 282 11.61 16.05 8.53
CA GLN A 282 10.74 16.77 9.46
C GLN A 282 9.84 15.84 10.28
N TRP A 283 9.81 14.54 9.95
CA TRP A 283 8.94 13.59 10.65
C TRP A 283 9.61 12.90 11.84
N ASP A 284 10.91 13.15 12.08
CA ASP A 284 11.71 12.36 13.04
C ASP A 284 11.38 10.85 12.92
N VAL A 285 11.22 10.39 11.67
CA VAL A 285 11.00 8.98 11.40
C VAL A 285 12.34 8.32 11.61
N GLU A 286 12.57 7.80 12.79
CA GLU A 286 13.62 6.84 13.03
C GLU A 286 13.33 5.61 12.14
N ILE A 287 13.83 5.65 10.92
CA ILE A 287 13.82 4.49 10.06
C ILE A 287 15.01 3.65 10.48
N MET A 288 14.72 2.71 11.35
CA MET A 288 15.46 1.53 11.69
C MET A 288 16.99 1.64 11.86
N HIS A 289 17.43 1.39 13.05
CA HIS A 289 18.75 0.85 13.34
C HIS A 289 18.77 -0.63 12.94
N GLY A 290 19.42 -0.95 11.83
CA GLY A 290 19.73 -2.31 11.41
C GLY A 290 21.08 -2.32 10.77
#